data_3b5b7f7311129f279364695d9d7262c2
#
_entry.id   3b5b7f7311129f279364695d9d7262c2
#
_cell.length_a   1.000
_cell.length_b   1.000
_cell.length_c   1.000
_cell.angle_alpha   90.00
_cell.angle_beta   90.00
_cell.angle_gamma   90.00
#
_symmetry.space_group_name_H-M   'P 1'
#
loop_
_entity.id
_entity.type
_entity.pdbx_description
1 polymer ?
#
loop_
_entity_poly.entity_id
_entity_poly.type
_entity_poly.pdbx_seq_one_letter_code
_entity_poly.pdbx_strand_id
1 'polypeptide(L)'
;MKKILSFALVAIMVLGLFAGCTPATTNDGDGEVTIKVAAIETAYGAEMWKKVCEAFTAQTGIKVELTTDKNLEDIIGPQIQGNNAPDVVHLATGRPAGLTEQLIKANGLHDLTNVLNMVVPGETKKVSDKIAGGFTDTSLTNPYSDGKTYMAPMFYSPCGLFYNAKLFAAKGWTVPTTWDEMWTLGEKAKAEGIALFTYPTAGYYDAFMYALMYSIGGAEFFDKATHYAEGIWDTEEAKTMFNILDKLAGYTHEKTPAQANNEDFTKNQLMVMQDEALFMPNGTWIVGEMAEAQKTLTNDFAWGMTALPAVKAGGAGYSYTWFEQAWIPAGAQNKAAAEQFVAFLYSDKAVEIFAKTEKADGNLSGAMQPVLGIADKLEGDNKLFYSIYDNGAKAAMGNFAAFNAIPDVDTSKVFFEPIDKLVAGSLTIEEYVANIKTASDLMRANLKG
;
A
#
# COMPACT_ATOMS: atom_id res chain seq x y z
N MET A 1 -52.93 -22.89 -70.30
CA MET A 1 -53.21 -24.35 -70.29
C MET A 1 -52.71 -24.86 -68.94
N LYS A 2 -53.68 -25.29 -68.23
CA LYS A 2 -53.71 -26.56 -67.44
C LYS A 2 -52.62 -26.70 -66.39
N LYS A 3 -52.95 -26.61 -65.14
CA LYS A 3 -53.66 -27.59 -64.25
C LYS A 3 -52.60 -28.23 -63.33
N ILE A 4 -52.70 -28.14 -62.10
CA ILE A 4 -53.52 -28.84 -61.06
C ILE A 4 -52.59 -29.50 -60.04
N LEU A 5 -52.74 -29.21 -58.83
CA LEU A 5 -53.24 -29.95 -57.63
C LEU A 5 -52.17 -30.87 -57.00
N SER A 6 -52.08 -31.15 -55.78
CA SER A 6 -52.91 -31.09 -54.59
C SER A 6 -52.11 -31.56 -53.38
N PHE A 7 -52.42 -31.04 -52.22
CA PHE A 7 -52.87 -31.75 -50.98
C PHE A 7 -52.00 -32.92 -50.47
N ALA A 8 -51.71 -33.07 -49.21
CA ALA A 8 -52.43 -32.95 -47.96
C ALA A 8 -51.44 -33.18 -46.83
N LEU A 9 -51.60 -32.58 -45.78
CA LEU A 9 -52.42 -32.73 -44.55
C LEU A 9 -51.71 -33.46 -43.39
N VAL A 10 -51.43 -32.73 -42.34
CA VAL A 10 -51.94 -32.85 -40.94
C VAL A 10 -51.42 -34.00 -40.09
N ALA A 11 -50.88 -33.65 -38.98
CA ALA A 11 -51.34 -33.87 -37.59
C ALA A 11 -50.17 -33.56 -36.60
N ILE A 12 -50.23 -32.56 -35.76
CA ILE A 12 -50.80 -32.43 -34.40
C ILE A 12 -50.19 -33.41 -33.40
N MET A 13 -49.50 -32.89 -32.42
CA MET A 13 -49.80 -32.85 -30.96
C MET A 13 -48.60 -32.28 -30.20
N VAL A 14 -48.73 -31.18 -29.65
CA VAL A 14 -48.91 -30.60 -28.33
C VAL A 14 -48.50 -31.53 -27.16
N LEU A 15 -47.63 -31.01 -26.35
CA LEU A 15 -47.37 -31.09 -24.89
C LEU A 15 -45.87 -30.89 -24.67
N GLY A 16 -45.36 -30.01 -23.83
CA GLY A 16 -45.84 -29.33 -22.66
C GLY A 16 -44.84 -28.29 -22.23
N LEU A 17 -45.34 -27.21 -21.77
CA LEU A 17 -44.69 -26.12 -21.08
C LEU A 17 -43.90 -26.58 -19.87
N PHE A 18 -42.63 -26.22 -19.80
CA PHE A 18 -42.03 -25.68 -18.56
C PHE A 18 -41.00 -24.62 -18.97
N ALA A 19 -41.39 -23.39 -18.76
CA ALA A 19 -40.55 -22.23 -18.84
C ALA A 19 -39.58 -22.25 -17.65
N GLY A 20 -38.32 -22.52 -17.91
CA GLY A 20 -37.20 -22.13 -17.04
C GLY A 20 -36.54 -20.91 -17.65
N CYS A 21 -36.77 -19.72 -17.09
CA CYS A 21 -36.00 -18.53 -17.42
C CYS A 21 -34.58 -18.75 -16.97
N THR A 22 -33.69 -19.12 -17.86
CA THR A 22 -32.26 -18.85 -17.75
C THR A 22 -32.02 -17.52 -18.43
N PRO A 23 -31.29 -16.59 -17.80
CA PRO A 23 -30.88 -15.38 -18.50
C PRO A 23 -30.03 -15.75 -19.71
N ALA A 24 -30.35 -15.15 -20.83
CA ALA A 24 -29.62 -15.34 -22.08
C ALA A 24 -28.18 -14.83 -21.88
N THR A 25 -27.26 -15.77 -21.82
CA THR A 25 -25.86 -15.48 -22.14
C THR A 25 -25.76 -15.50 -23.67
N THR A 26 -25.86 -14.32 -24.27
CA THR A 26 -25.47 -14.15 -25.66
C THR A 26 -23.96 -14.01 -25.70
N ASN A 27 -23.29 -15.11 -26.02
CA ASN A 27 -22.11 -15.11 -26.87
C ASN A 27 -21.90 -16.56 -27.39
N ASP A 28 -22.55 -16.88 -28.47
CA ASP A 28 -22.16 -18.00 -29.34
C ASP A 28 -21.01 -17.48 -30.22
N GLY A 29 -19.80 -17.69 -29.75
CA GLY A 29 -18.59 -17.63 -30.53
C GLY A 29 -17.60 -18.55 -29.85
N ASP A 30 -17.26 -19.66 -30.48
CA ASP A 30 -16.10 -20.52 -30.19
C ASP A 30 -14.77 -19.77 -30.36
N GLY A 31 -14.71 -18.54 -29.92
CA GLY A 31 -13.53 -17.68 -29.90
C GLY A 31 -12.85 -17.77 -28.55
N GLU A 32 -11.67 -18.34 -28.53
CA GLU A 32 -10.77 -18.36 -27.39
C GLU A 32 -10.58 -16.93 -26.86
N VAL A 33 -11.05 -16.66 -25.63
CA VAL A 33 -10.94 -15.32 -25.02
C VAL A 33 -9.49 -15.05 -24.68
N THR A 34 -8.98 -13.92 -25.17
CA THR A 34 -7.64 -13.43 -24.84
C THR A 34 -7.76 -12.04 -24.21
N ILE A 35 -7.13 -11.85 -23.05
CA ILE A 35 -7.02 -10.55 -22.38
C ILE A 35 -5.61 -9.98 -22.53
N LYS A 36 -5.50 -8.66 -22.55
CA LYS A 36 -4.23 -7.93 -22.55
C LYS A 36 -3.93 -7.46 -21.13
N VAL A 37 -2.81 -7.92 -20.58
CA VAL A 37 -2.33 -7.52 -19.25
C VAL A 37 -1.07 -6.71 -19.42
N ALA A 38 -1.02 -5.54 -18.79
CA ALA A 38 0.15 -4.67 -18.75
C ALA A 38 0.62 -4.51 -17.30
N ALA A 39 1.86 -4.84 -17.01
CA ALA A 39 2.42 -4.76 -15.66
C ALA A 39 3.77 -4.04 -15.65
N ILE A 40 3.92 -3.08 -14.73
CA ILE A 40 5.20 -2.38 -14.57
C ILE A 40 6.29 -3.36 -14.11
N GLU A 41 7.45 -3.31 -14.75
CA GLU A 41 8.63 -4.02 -14.28
C GLU A 41 9.35 -3.19 -13.21
N THR A 42 9.39 -3.71 -12.01
CA THR A 42 10.06 -3.11 -10.85
C THR A 42 11.21 -4.01 -10.37
N ALA A 43 11.74 -3.72 -9.18
CA ALA A 43 12.74 -4.57 -8.51
C ALA A 43 12.29 -6.03 -8.30
N TYR A 44 10.98 -6.28 -8.32
CA TYR A 44 10.43 -7.65 -8.23
C TYR A 44 10.66 -8.49 -9.49
N GLY A 45 10.98 -7.88 -10.64
CA GLY A 45 11.20 -8.52 -11.93
C GLY A 45 9.90 -8.84 -12.69
N ALA A 46 10.04 -9.22 -13.95
CA ALA A 46 8.92 -9.50 -14.85
C ALA A 46 8.49 -10.99 -14.87
N GLU A 47 9.41 -11.91 -14.52
CA GLU A 47 9.18 -13.36 -14.64
C GLU A 47 8.00 -13.86 -13.80
N MET A 48 7.77 -13.25 -12.63
CA MET A 48 6.60 -13.59 -11.80
C MET A 48 5.27 -13.31 -12.53
N TRP A 49 5.18 -12.23 -13.29
CA TRP A 49 3.99 -11.89 -14.06
C TRP A 49 3.71 -12.90 -15.16
N LYS A 50 4.75 -13.36 -15.88
CA LYS A 50 4.63 -14.39 -16.87
C LYS A 50 4.07 -15.68 -16.29
N LYS A 51 4.63 -16.14 -15.16
CA LYS A 51 4.17 -17.35 -14.47
C LYS A 51 2.74 -17.22 -13.94
N VAL A 52 2.33 -16.06 -13.46
CA VAL A 52 0.95 -15.82 -13.01
C VAL A 52 -0.02 -15.89 -14.21
N CYS A 53 0.33 -15.27 -15.34
CA CYS A 53 -0.48 -15.33 -16.56
C CYS A 53 -0.63 -16.77 -17.07
N GLU A 54 0.46 -17.55 -17.07
CA GLU A 54 0.43 -18.97 -17.43
C GLU A 54 -0.48 -19.78 -16.47
N ALA A 55 -0.38 -19.53 -15.16
CA ALA A 55 -1.20 -20.19 -14.15
C ALA A 55 -2.68 -19.83 -14.29
N PHE A 56 -3.01 -18.58 -14.58
CA PHE A 56 -4.37 -18.12 -14.86
C PHE A 56 -4.95 -18.82 -16.09
N THR A 57 -4.19 -18.85 -17.19
CA THR A 57 -4.60 -19.53 -18.42
C THR A 57 -4.83 -21.03 -18.17
N ALA A 58 -3.96 -21.68 -17.43
CA ALA A 58 -4.11 -23.09 -17.06
C ALA A 58 -5.37 -23.35 -16.21
N GLN A 59 -5.75 -22.41 -15.33
CA GLN A 59 -6.91 -22.53 -14.45
C GLN A 59 -8.23 -22.24 -15.16
N THR A 60 -8.26 -21.28 -16.10
CA THR A 60 -9.51 -20.71 -16.63
C THR A 60 -9.72 -20.97 -18.11
N GLY A 61 -8.67 -21.32 -18.87
CA GLY A 61 -8.68 -21.40 -20.34
C GLY A 61 -8.58 -20.03 -21.03
N ILE A 62 -8.65 -18.91 -20.28
CA ILE A 62 -8.52 -17.55 -20.84
C ILE A 62 -7.05 -17.29 -21.14
N LYS A 63 -6.72 -16.91 -22.36
CA LYS A 63 -5.36 -16.56 -22.76
C LYS A 63 -4.98 -15.15 -22.29
N VAL A 64 -3.68 -14.94 -22.06
CA VAL A 64 -3.15 -13.65 -21.65
C VAL A 64 -2.03 -13.21 -22.58
N GLU A 65 -2.15 -12.03 -23.15
CA GLU A 65 -1.08 -11.29 -23.79
C GLU A 65 -0.47 -10.33 -22.75
N LEU A 66 0.75 -10.64 -22.30
CA LEU A 66 1.44 -9.87 -21.27
C LEU A 66 2.39 -8.85 -21.88
N THR A 67 2.31 -7.62 -21.43
CA THR A 67 3.31 -6.55 -21.66
C THR A 67 3.93 -6.16 -20.31
N THR A 68 5.26 -6.21 -20.23
CA THR A 68 6.02 -5.71 -19.06
C THR A 68 7.11 -4.75 -19.53
N ASP A 69 7.25 -3.63 -18.87
CA ASP A 69 8.31 -2.65 -19.12
C ASP A 69 8.51 -1.74 -17.91
N LYS A 70 9.72 -1.18 -17.77
CA LYS A 70 10.03 -0.19 -16.71
C LYS A 70 9.41 1.18 -17.00
N ASN A 71 9.20 1.49 -18.28
CA ASN A 71 8.56 2.71 -18.76
C ASN A 71 7.18 2.37 -19.33
N LEU A 72 6.40 1.57 -18.61
CA LEU A 72 5.13 1.02 -19.06
C LEU A 72 4.17 2.11 -19.56
N GLU A 73 4.16 3.27 -18.92
CA GLU A 73 3.29 4.39 -19.26
C GLU A 73 3.50 4.89 -20.70
N ASP A 74 4.74 4.86 -21.21
CA ASP A 74 5.06 5.28 -22.58
C ASP A 74 4.47 4.31 -23.62
N ILE A 75 4.26 3.06 -23.23
CA ILE A 75 3.68 2.02 -24.09
C ILE A 75 2.16 2.06 -24.05
N ILE A 76 1.57 2.04 -22.86
CA ILE A 76 0.11 1.90 -22.72
C ILE A 76 -0.65 3.22 -22.83
N GLY A 77 -0.02 4.36 -22.54
CA GLY A 77 -0.65 5.68 -22.66
C GLY A 77 -1.23 5.94 -24.07
N PRO A 78 -0.44 5.79 -25.15
CA PRO A 78 -0.94 5.90 -26.50
C PRO A 78 -2.01 4.86 -26.86
N GLN A 79 -1.91 3.64 -26.32
CA GLN A 79 -2.91 2.58 -26.56
C GLN A 79 -4.25 2.97 -25.94
N ILE A 80 -4.27 3.48 -24.71
CA ILE A 80 -5.48 3.92 -24.02
C ILE A 80 -6.14 5.08 -24.78
N GLN A 81 -5.34 6.06 -25.22
CA GLN A 81 -5.84 7.20 -26.02
C GLN A 81 -6.39 6.76 -27.37
N GLY A 82 -5.81 5.71 -27.97
CA GLY A 82 -6.24 5.12 -29.24
C GLY A 82 -7.40 4.10 -29.14
N ASN A 83 -8.11 4.03 -27.99
CA ASN A 83 -9.16 3.06 -27.73
C ASN A 83 -8.72 1.56 -27.89
N ASN A 84 -7.46 1.27 -27.63
CA ASN A 84 -6.88 -0.07 -27.63
C ASN A 84 -6.23 -0.35 -26.27
N ALA A 85 -6.91 0.05 -25.20
CA ALA A 85 -6.42 -0.14 -23.83
C ALA A 85 -6.12 -1.60 -23.50
N PRO A 86 -5.13 -1.90 -22.65
CA PRO A 86 -5.04 -3.19 -21.98
C PRO A 86 -6.33 -3.49 -21.21
N ASP A 87 -6.61 -4.78 -20.99
CA ASP A 87 -7.76 -5.19 -20.18
C ASP A 87 -7.47 -5.09 -18.68
N VAL A 88 -6.21 -5.33 -18.26
CA VAL A 88 -5.76 -5.13 -16.88
C VAL A 88 -4.42 -4.40 -16.88
N VAL A 89 -4.25 -3.46 -15.96
CA VAL A 89 -3.00 -2.73 -15.75
C VAL A 89 -2.58 -2.85 -14.29
N HIS A 90 -1.31 -3.19 -14.07
CA HIS A 90 -0.64 -3.09 -12.78
C HIS A 90 0.31 -1.90 -12.82
N LEU A 91 -0.07 -0.81 -12.14
CA LEU A 91 0.67 0.45 -12.12
C LEU A 91 0.26 1.26 -10.90
N ALA A 92 1.25 1.67 -10.09
CA ALA A 92 1.00 2.45 -8.89
C ALA A 92 0.58 3.91 -9.21
N THR A 93 -0.13 4.53 -8.28
CA THR A 93 -0.27 5.99 -8.22
C THR A 93 1.02 6.67 -7.78
N GLY A 94 1.12 7.98 -7.97
CA GLY A 94 2.29 8.77 -7.55
C GLY A 94 3.50 8.67 -8.47
N ARG A 95 3.37 8.02 -9.62
CA ARG A 95 4.45 7.92 -10.59
C ARG A 95 4.64 9.23 -11.38
N PRO A 96 5.87 9.58 -11.80
CA PRO A 96 6.15 10.86 -12.47
C PRO A 96 5.33 11.11 -13.74
N ALA A 97 5.02 10.09 -14.52
CA ALA A 97 4.21 10.22 -15.75
C ALA A 97 2.73 10.51 -15.45
N GLY A 98 2.23 10.15 -14.28
CA GLY A 98 0.89 10.48 -13.81
C GLY A 98 -0.24 9.87 -14.64
N LEU A 99 -0.02 8.73 -15.31
CA LEU A 99 -1.02 8.11 -16.18
C LEU A 99 -2.25 7.65 -15.39
N THR A 100 -2.03 7.02 -14.22
CA THR A 100 -3.12 6.55 -13.36
C THR A 100 -3.97 7.72 -12.87
N GLU A 101 -3.36 8.83 -12.45
CA GLU A 101 -4.03 10.05 -12.01
C GLU A 101 -4.82 10.73 -13.13
N GLN A 102 -4.27 10.73 -14.35
CA GLN A 102 -4.99 11.25 -15.53
C GLN A 102 -6.25 10.44 -15.81
N LEU A 103 -6.19 9.11 -15.67
CA LEU A 103 -7.36 8.23 -15.83
C LEU A 103 -8.37 8.43 -14.71
N ILE A 104 -7.91 8.55 -13.46
CA ILE A 104 -8.79 8.89 -12.33
C ILE A 104 -9.54 10.20 -12.62
N LYS A 105 -8.84 11.25 -12.99
CA LYS A 105 -9.44 12.54 -13.32
C LYS A 105 -10.45 12.47 -14.48
N ALA A 106 -10.23 11.58 -15.44
CA ALA A 106 -11.13 11.36 -16.57
C ALA A 106 -12.28 10.38 -16.27
N ASN A 107 -12.45 9.89 -15.05
CA ASN A 107 -13.34 8.78 -14.69
C ASN A 107 -13.08 7.53 -15.57
N GLY A 108 -11.82 7.29 -15.89
CA GLY A 108 -11.36 6.27 -16.83
C GLY A 108 -11.12 4.89 -16.23
N LEU A 109 -11.53 4.62 -14.96
CA LEU A 109 -11.39 3.34 -14.30
C LEU A 109 -12.71 2.58 -14.26
N HIS A 110 -12.63 1.26 -14.39
CA HIS A 110 -13.76 0.34 -14.21
C HIS A 110 -13.98 0.02 -12.73
N ASP A 111 -15.26 -0.07 -12.33
CA ASP A 111 -15.67 -0.43 -10.97
C ASP A 111 -15.33 -1.90 -10.65
N LEU A 112 -14.45 -2.13 -9.69
CA LEU A 112 -14.00 -3.46 -9.22
C LEU A 112 -14.77 -3.95 -8.00
N THR A 113 -15.81 -3.26 -7.53
CA THR A 113 -16.57 -3.66 -6.33
C THR A 113 -17.10 -5.08 -6.46
N ASN A 114 -17.50 -5.48 -7.67
CA ASN A 114 -17.94 -6.85 -7.95
C ASN A 114 -16.79 -7.87 -7.78
N VAL A 115 -15.57 -7.51 -8.14
CA VAL A 115 -14.39 -8.39 -8.01
C VAL A 115 -14.14 -8.75 -6.55
N LEU A 116 -14.33 -7.81 -5.61
CA LEU A 116 -14.18 -8.10 -4.18
C LEU A 116 -15.17 -9.17 -3.70
N ASN A 117 -16.35 -9.27 -4.33
CA ASN A 117 -17.39 -10.23 -4.00
C ASN A 117 -17.25 -11.56 -4.75
N MET A 118 -16.38 -11.63 -5.74
CA MET A 118 -16.13 -12.89 -6.50
C MET A 118 -15.41 -13.91 -5.62
N VAL A 119 -15.78 -15.16 -5.82
CA VAL A 119 -14.97 -16.27 -5.32
C VAL A 119 -13.70 -16.34 -6.15
N VAL A 120 -12.55 -16.44 -5.48
CA VAL A 120 -11.25 -16.54 -6.16
C VAL A 120 -11.21 -17.78 -7.05
N PRO A 121 -10.84 -17.67 -8.33
CA PRO A 121 -10.78 -18.81 -9.25
C PRO A 121 -9.94 -19.96 -8.67
N GLY A 122 -10.57 -21.14 -8.58
CA GLY A 122 -9.95 -22.35 -8.01
C GLY A 122 -10.01 -22.47 -6.48
N GLU A 123 -10.67 -21.55 -5.78
CA GLU A 123 -10.81 -21.53 -4.32
C GLU A 123 -12.27 -21.45 -3.86
N THR A 124 -12.48 -21.34 -2.55
CA THR A 124 -13.84 -21.21 -1.94
C THR A 124 -14.07 -19.87 -1.28
N LYS A 125 -13.01 -19.10 -1.06
CA LYS A 125 -13.07 -17.78 -0.41
C LYS A 125 -13.32 -16.68 -1.44
N LYS A 126 -13.98 -15.62 -1.00
CA LYS A 126 -14.09 -14.40 -1.79
C LYS A 126 -12.79 -13.62 -1.74
N VAL A 127 -12.57 -12.73 -2.71
CA VAL A 127 -11.43 -11.82 -2.75
C VAL A 127 -11.38 -10.96 -1.48
N SER A 128 -12.52 -10.38 -1.08
CA SER A 128 -12.64 -9.57 0.15
C SER A 128 -12.26 -10.32 1.42
N ASP A 129 -12.52 -11.62 1.47
CA ASP A 129 -12.21 -12.45 2.66
C ASP A 129 -10.70 -12.76 2.78
N LYS A 130 -9.94 -12.47 1.74
CA LYS A 130 -8.49 -12.72 1.69
C LYS A 130 -7.67 -11.46 1.90
N ILE A 131 -8.21 -10.27 1.61
CA ILE A 131 -7.47 -9.01 1.75
C ILE A 131 -7.42 -8.59 3.22
N ALA A 132 -6.24 -8.17 3.68
CA ALA A 132 -6.07 -7.64 5.03
C ALA A 132 -6.85 -6.34 5.23
N GLY A 133 -7.30 -6.08 6.47
CA GLY A 133 -8.07 -4.89 6.81
C GLY A 133 -7.30 -3.59 6.57
N GLY A 134 -7.98 -2.57 6.05
CA GLY A 134 -7.42 -1.26 5.77
C GLY A 134 -6.88 -1.07 4.35
N PHE A 135 -6.88 -2.12 3.51
CA PHE A 135 -6.37 -2.02 2.14
C PHE A 135 -7.45 -1.71 1.08
N THR A 136 -8.72 -1.77 1.40
CA THR A 136 -9.82 -1.54 0.43
C THR A 136 -10.60 -0.25 0.65
N ASP A 137 -10.48 0.38 1.81
CA ASP A 137 -11.26 1.56 2.21
C ASP A 137 -10.38 2.83 2.25
N THR A 138 -9.62 3.06 1.19
CA THR A 138 -8.68 4.19 1.10
C THR A 138 -8.88 4.98 -0.19
N SER A 139 -8.42 6.23 -0.23
CA SER A 139 -8.39 7.04 -1.47
C SER A 139 -7.56 6.38 -2.59
N LEU A 140 -6.61 5.51 -2.26
CA LEU A 140 -5.79 4.76 -3.22
C LEU A 140 -6.53 3.58 -3.88
N THR A 141 -7.66 3.16 -3.33
CA THR A 141 -8.50 2.10 -3.90
C THR A 141 -9.88 2.62 -4.33
N ASN A 142 -10.34 3.70 -3.70
CA ASN A 142 -11.57 4.42 -4.04
C ASN A 142 -11.27 5.91 -4.31
N PRO A 143 -10.69 6.25 -5.46
CA PRO A 143 -10.27 7.62 -5.76
C PRO A 143 -11.44 8.59 -6.01
N TYR A 144 -12.68 8.08 -6.16
CA TYR A 144 -13.85 8.91 -6.39
C TYR A 144 -14.69 9.16 -5.14
N SER A 145 -14.31 8.59 -4.01
CA SER A 145 -15.01 8.74 -2.71
C SER A 145 -16.51 8.39 -2.75
N ASP A 146 -16.90 7.46 -3.64
CA ASP A 146 -18.28 7.04 -3.88
C ASP A 146 -18.65 5.69 -3.21
N GLY A 147 -17.77 5.18 -2.36
CA GLY A 147 -17.94 3.92 -1.64
C GLY A 147 -17.68 2.66 -2.47
N LYS A 148 -17.09 2.80 -3.67
CA LYS A 148 -16.73 1.70 -4.55
C LYS A 148 -15.23 1.48 -4.59
N THR A 149 -14.82 0.35 -5.11
CA THR A 149 -13.41 0.02 -5.33
C THR A 149 -13.10 0.06 -6.82
N TYR A 150 -12.08 0.78 -7.21
CA TYR A 150 -11.63 0.92 -8.61
C TYR A 150 -10.21 0.41 -8.83
N MET A 151 -9.43 0.35 -7.76
CA MET A 151 -8.06 -0.14 -7.81
C MET A 151 -7.87 -1.24 -6.76
N ALA A 152 -7.42 -2.41 -7.22
CA ALA A 152 -7.14 -3.57 -6.39
C ALA A 152 -5.77 -3.44 -5.74
N PRO A 153 -5.62 -3.58 -4.41
CA PRO A 153 -4.33 -3.47 -3.73
C PRO A 153 -3.43 -4.65 -4.11
N MET A 154 -2.20 -4.34 -4.54
CA MET A 154 -1.22 -5.33 -4.98
C MET A 154 -0.03 -5.40 -4.02
N PHE A 155 1.17 -5.25 -4.51
CA PHE A 155 2.37 -5.42 -3.69
C PHE A 155 2.54 -4.29 -2.69
N TYR A 156 2.92 -4.64 -1.46
CA TYR A 156 3.06 -3.69 -0.38
C TYR A 156 4.31 -3.94 0.46
N SER A 157 4.73 -2.90 1.16
CA SER A 157 5.84 -2.94 2.11
C SER A 157 5.41 -2.25 3.40
N PRO A 158 5.24 -2.96 4.51
CA PRO A 158 4.90 -2.34 5.78
C PRO A 158 6.06 -1.51 6.33
N CYS A 159 5.74 -0.32 6.84
CA CYS A 159 6.63 0.53 7.59
C CYS A 159 6.18 0.55 9.06
N GLY A 160 7.11 0.66 9.97
CA GLY A 160 6.80 0.68 11.39
C GLY A 160 7.97 1.13 12.24
N LEU A 161 7.89 0.86 13.53
CA LEU A 161 8.99 1.09 14.45
C LEU A 161 9.84 -0.16 14.58
N PHE A 162 11.09 -0.06 14.15
CA PHE A 162 12.08 -1.13 14.24
C PHE A 162 12.89 -1.00 15.53
N TYR A 163 13.23 -2.14 16.13
CA TYR A 163 13.94 -2.21 17.41
C TYR A 163 14.79 -3.47 17.51
N ASN A 164 15.70 -3.53 18.49
CA ASN A 164 16.45 -4.75 18.82
C ASN A 164 15.63 -5.67 19.72
N ALA A 165 15.06 -6.74 19.18
CA ALA A 165 14.26 -7.70 19.93
C ALA A 165 15.07 -8.45 21.02
N LYS A 166 16.40 -8.60 20.84
CA LYS A 166 17.28 -9.21 21.85
C LYS A 166 17.45 -8.33 23.07
N LEU A 167 17.61 -7.00 22.87
CA LEU A 167 17.68 -6.04 23.97
C LEU A 167 16.39 -6.08 24.80
N PHE A 168 15.23 -6.04 24.14
CA PHE A 168 13.93 -6.08 24.83
C PHE A 168 13.79 -7.37 25.66
N ALA A 169 14.16 -8.52 25.10
CA ALA A 169 14.13 -9.79 25.82
C ALA A 169 15.09 -9.81 27.02
N ALA A 170 16.33 -9.33 26.84
CA ALA A 170 17.34 -9.29 27.89
C ALA A 170 16.95 -8.37 29.07
N LYS A 171 16.28 -7.24 28.77
CA LYS A 171 15.81 -6.28 29.76
C LYS A 171 14.43 -6.63 30.35
N GLY A 172 13.73 -7.61 29.81
CA GLY A 172 12.33 -7.91 30.17
C GLY A 172 11.38 -6.76 29.84
N TRP A 173 11.70 -5.98 28.81
CA TRP A 173 10.86 -4.87 28.35
C TRP A 173 9.77 -5.37 27.39
N THR A 174 8.57 -4.79 27.53
CA THR A 174 7.46 -5.06 26.64
C THR A 174 7.41 -3.99 25.57
N VAL A 175 7.13 -4.40 24.33
CA VAL A 175 6.92 -3.45 23.21
C VAL A 175 5.65 -2.66 23.49
N PRO A 176 5.71 -1.31 23.48
CA PRO A 176 4.57 -0.45 23.77
C PRO A 176 3.44 -0.60 22.75
N THR A 177 2.21 -0.66 23.21
CA THR A 177 1.00 -0.67 22.39
C THR A 177 0.26 0.68 22.42
N THR A 178 0.62 1.53 23.39
CA THR A 178 0.09 2.89 23.56
C THR A 178 1.21 3.90 23.76
N TRP A 179 0.92 5.18 23.48
CA TRP A 179 1.90 6.25 23.72
C TRP A 179 2.23 6.43 25.21
N ASP A 180 1.30 6.16 26.13
CA ASP A 180 1.60 6.20 27.56
C ASP A 180 2.61 5.11 27.97
N GLU A 181 2.48 3.92 27.41
CA GLU A 181 3.47 2.84 27.58
C GLU A 181 4.81 3.22 26.93
N MET A 182 4.78 3.88 25.75
CA MET A 182 5.97 4.37 25.06
C MET A 182 6.74 5.35 25.95
N TRP A 183 6.06 6.31 26.56
CA TRP A 183 6.71 7.27 27.47
C TRP A 183 7.26 6.60 28.73
N THR A 184 6.52 5.65 29.29
CA THR A 184 6.97 4.87 30.43
C THR A 184 8.25 4.08 30.12
N LEU A 185 8.33 3.49 28.93
CA LEU A 185 9.53 2.81 28.45
C LEU A 185 10.68 3.81 28.22
N GLY A 186 10.36 4.98 27.66
CA GLY A 186 11.34 6.06 27.44
C GLY A 186 12.06 6.50 28.71
N GLU A 187 11.32 6.64 29.82
CA GLU A 187 11.94 6.93 31.12
C GLU A 187 12.86 5.81 31.62
N LYS A 188 12.48 4.54 31.42
CA LYS A 188 13.31 3.40 31.77
C LYS A 188 14.60 3.37 30.95
N ALA A 189 14.48 3.55 29.62
CA ALA A 189 15.62 3.57 28.72
C ALA A 189 16.59 4.71 29.05
N LYS A 190 16.05 5.91 29.30
CA LYS A 190 16.83 7.09 29.68
C LYS A 190 17.63 6.87 30.96
N ALA A 191 17.06 6.16 31.95
CA ALA A 191 17.78 5.82 33.19
C ALA A 191 18.97 4.88 32.95
N GLU A 192 18.99 4.18 31.82
CA GLU A 192 20.08 3.30 31.38
C GLU A 192 20.99 3.97 30.32
N GLY A 193 20.78 5.24 30.00
CA GLY A 193 21.55 5.99 29.01
C GLY A 193 21.19 5.66 27.56
N ILE A 194 20.02 5.06 27.31
CA ILE A 194 19.54 4.69 26.00
C ILE A 194 18.46 5.69 25.56
N ALA A 195 18.55 6.25 24.35
CA ALA A 195 17.50 7.09 23.80
C ALA A 195 16.26 6.25 23.43
N LEU A 196 15.07 6.83 23.56
CA LEU A 196 13.85 6.13 23.12
C LEU A 196 13.77 6.03 21.60
N PHE A 197 14.29 7.05 20.89
CA PHE A 197 14.00 7.20 19.47
C PHE A 197 15.21 7.74 18.69
N THR A 198 15.29 7.34 17.45
CA THR A 198 16.11 7.92 16.38
C THR A 198 15.36 7.80 15.06
N TYR A 199 15.85 8.41 14.00
CA TYR A 199 15.31 8.25 12.64
C TYR A 199 16.44 8.36 11.61
N PRO A 200 16.35 7.64 10.47
CA PRO A 200 17.40 7.69 9.45
C PRO A 200 17.60 9.08 8.86
N THR A 201 16.55 9.66 8.29
CA THR A 201 16.46 11.04 7.82
C THR A 201 15.08 11.60 8.14
N ALA A 202 14.92 12.91 8.06
CA ALA A 202 13.59 13.54 8.20
C ALA A 202 12.56 13.01 7.18
N GLY A 203 13.01 12.51 6.02
CA GLY A 203 12.13 11.88 5.03
C GLY A 203 11.39 10.65 5.56
N TYR A 204 11.97 9.88 6.48
CA TYR A 204 11.31 8.71 7.09
C TYR A 204 10.19 9.08 8.08
N TYR A 205 10.09 10.38 8.42
CA TYR A 205 8.93 10.87 9.17
C TYR A 205 7.64 10.89 8.35
N ASP A 206 7.68 10.75 7.04
CA ASP A 206 6.49 10.62 6.22
C ASP A 206 5.66 9.42 6.66
N ALA A 207 6.24 8.22 6.64
CA ALA A 207 5.59 6.99 7.06
C ALA A 207 5.15 7.03 8.53
N PHE A 208 5.98 7.59 9.41
CA PHE A 208 5.66 7.78 10.82
C PHE A 208 4.47 8.71 11.01
N MET A 209 4.50 9.89 10.39
CA MET A 209 3.48 10.93 10.55
C MET A 209 2.13 10.50 9.97
N TYR A 210 2.13 9.82 8.82
CA TYR A 210 0.92 9.29 8.21
C TYR A 210 0.27 8.22 9.11
N ALA A 211 1.04 7.28 9.63
CA ALA A 211 0.53 6.30 10.58
C ALA A 211 0.02 6.94 11.88
N LEU A 212 0.69 8.01 12.36
CA LEU A 212 0.25 8.76 13.54
C LEU A 212 -1.08 9.47 13.29
N MET A 213 -1.26 10.12 12.14
CA MET A 213 -2.53 10.76 11.77
C MET A 213 -3.69 9.75 11.78
N TYR A 214 -3.48 8.56 11.20
CA TYR A 214 -4.47 7.48 11.23
C TYR A 214 -4.75 6.98 12.66
N SER A 215 -3.74 6.86 13.50
CA SER A 215 -3.90 6.45 14.90
C SER A 215 -4.70 7.45 15.73
N ILE A 216 -4.61 8.74 15.40
CA ILE A 216 -5.29 9.82 16.11
C ILE A 216 -6.74 9.96 15.67
N GLY A 217 -7.00 10.12 14.37
CA GLY A 217 -8.31 10.51 13.86
C GLY A 217 -8.80 9.67 12.66
N GLY A 218 -8.12 8.54 12.37
CA GLY A 218 -8.50 7.65 11.28
C GLY A 218 -8.35 8.28 9.90
N ALA A 219 -9.00 7.67 8.91
CA ALA A 219 -8.96 8.13 7.52
C ALA A 219 -9.49 9.56 7.36
N GLU A 220 -10.51 9.95 8.13
CA GLU A 220 -11.12 11.28 8.01
C GLU A 220 -10.13 12.40 8.38
N PHE A 221 -9.43 12.26 9.51
CA PHE A 221 -8.42 13.25 9.89
C PHE A 221 -7.26 13.25 8.90
N PHE A 222 -6.81 12.07 8.51
CA PHE A 222 -5.75 11.91 7.51
C PHE A 222 -6.08 12.62 6.19
N ASP A 223 -7.26 12.37 5.62
CA ASP A 223 -7.68 12.98 4.35
C ASP A 223 -7.77 14.51 4.47
N LYS A 224 -8.37 15.02 5.53
CA LYS A 224 -8.46 16.47 5.76
C LYS A 224 -7.08 17.11 5.92
N ALA A 225 -6.18 16.49 6.68
CA ALA A 225 -4.83 16.99 6.92
C ALA A 225 -3.99 16.98 5.64
N THR A 226 -4.02 15.89 4.89
CA THR A 226 -3.24 15.73 3.65
C THR A 226 -3.79 16.54 2.48
N HIS A 227 -5.06 16.95 2.53
CA HIS A 227 -5.67 17.89 1.58
C HIS A 227 -5.68 19.34 2.10
N TYR A 228 -4.94 19.62 3.15
CA TYR A 228 -4.76 20.98 3.71
C TYR A 228 -6.08 21.67 4.06
N ALA A 229 -7.06 20.94 4.59
CA ALA A 229 -8.37 21.49 4.92
C ALA A 229 -8.26 22.69 5.87
N GLU A 230 -9.13 23.69 5.67
CA GLU A 230 -9.14 24.91 6.50
C GLU A 230 -9.35 24.57 7.97
N GLY A 231 -8.50 25.13 8.83
CA GLY A 231 -8.57 24.94 10.29
C GLY A 231 -8.17 23.55 10.79
N ILE A 232 -7.74 22.63 9.91
CA ILE A 232 -7.40 21.26 10.30
C ILE A 232 -6.31 21.21 11.39
N TRP A 233 -5.35 22.14 11.32
CA TRP A 233 -4.23 22.21 12.27
C TRP A 233 -4.59 22.88 13.61
N ASP A 234 -5.86 23.31 13.78
CA ASP A 234 -6.42 23.82 15.04
C ASP A 234 -7.23 22.81 15.81
N THR A 235 -7.49 21.63 15.24
CA THR A 235 -8.30 20.57 15.84
C THR A 235 -7.59 19.90 17.02
N GLU A 236 -8.34 19.17 17.86
CA GLU A 236 -7.77 18.40 18.98
C GLU A 236 -6.90 17.22 18.47
N GLU A 237 -7.23 16.67 17.32
CA GLU A 237 -6.43 15.67 16.65
C GLU A 237 -5.04 16.22 16.28
N ALA A 238 -4.98 17.39 15.65
CA ALA A 238 -3.74 18.04 15.29
C ALA A 238 -2.91 18.41 16.52
N LYS A 239 -3.54 18.95 17.56
CA LYS A 239 -2.86 19.25 18.84
C LYS A 239 -2.27 17.98 19.47
N THR A 240 -3.01 16.88 19.42
CA THR A 240 -2.52 15.57 19.91
C THR A 240 -1.29 15.12 19.12
N MET A 241 -1.32 15.24 17.79
CA MET A 241 -0.18 14.93 16.92
C MET A 241 1.06 15.76 17.28
N PHE A 242 0.91 17.08 17.37
CA PHE A 242 2.04 17.98 17.69
C PHE A 242 2.58 17.76 19.10
N ASN A 243 1.72 17.47 20.09
CA ASN A 243 2.18 17.12 21.44
C ASN A 243 3.01 15.83 21.47
N ILE A 244 2.64 14.83 20.65
CA ILE A 244 3.42 13.59 20.51
C ILE A 244 4.78 13.89 19.85
N LEU A 245 4.80 14.67 18.77
CA LEU A 245 6.04 15.05 18.07
C LEU A 245 7.00 15.83 18.96
N ASP A 246 6.49 16.84 19.69
CA ASP A 246 7.29 17.65 20.63
C ASP A 246 7.89 16.78 21.74
N LYS A 247 7.06 15.96 22.36
CA LYS A 247 7.53 15.06 23.41
C LYS A 247 8.54 14.06 22.87
N LEU A 248 8.32 13.48 21.68
CA LEU A 248 9.22 12.52 21.04
C LEU A 248 10.57 13.17 20.69
N ALA A 249 10.59 14.44 20.28
CA ALA A 249 11.81 15.18 20.03
C ALA A 249 12.71 15.20 21.27
N GLY A 250 12.14 15.39 22.47
CA GLY A 250 12.87 15.34 23.74
C GLY A 250 13.39 13.95 24.16
N TYR A 251 12.93 12.87 23.51
CA TYR A 251 13.41 11.50 23.71
C TYR A 251 14.26 10.98 22.55
N THR A 252 14.46 11.78 21.51
CA THR A 252 15.28 11.44 20.36
C THR A 252 16.76 11.59 20.70
N HIS A 253 17.58 10.66 20.19
CA HIS A 253 19.02 10.68 20.41
C HIS A 253 19.65 11.97 19.85
N GLU A 254 20.47 12.65 20.65
CA GLU A 254 20.99 14.00 20.36
C GLU A 254 21.79 14.13 19.07
N LYS A 255 22.46 13.04 18.63
CA LYS A 255 23.24 13.02 17.39
C LYS A 255 22.39 12.83 16.15
N THR A 256 21.11 12.42 16.29
CA THR A 256 20.25 12.07 15.15
C THR A 256 20.16 13.19 14.11
N PRO A 257 19.88 14.47 14.45
CA PRO A 257 19.74 15.51 13.43
C PRO A 257 21.02 15.75 12.62
N ALA A 258 22.19 15.67 13.26
CA ALA A 258 23.47 15.88 12.59
C ALA A 258 23.81 14.76 11.59
N GLN A 259 23.24 13.57 11.76
CA GLN A 259 23.46 12.39 10.93
C GLN A 259 22.28 12.10 9.98
N ALA A 260 21.19 12.85 10.06
CA ALA A 260 19.98 12.66 9.28
C ALA A 260 20.10 13.20 7.84
N ASN A 261 21.11 12.76 7.10
CA ASN A 261 21.42 13.16 5.73
C ASN A 261 21.77 11.95 4.86
N ASN A 262 21.84 12.13 3.55
CA ASN A 262 22.05 11.04 2.58
C ASN A 262 23.39 10.29 2.74
N GLU A 263 24.39 10.88 3.38
CA GLU A 263 25.70 10.25 3.58
C GLU A 263 25.76 9.46 4.88
N ASP A 264 25.06 9.93 5.94
CA ASP A 264 25.24 9.45 7.30
C ASP A 264 24.02 8.72 7.90
N PHE A 265 22.88 8.67 7.20
CA PHE A 265 21.61 8.14 7.74
C PHE A 265 21.71 6.70 8.28
N THR A 266 22.60 5.89 7.72
CA THR A 266 22.86 4.52 8.21
C THR A 266 23.50 4.51 9.60
N LYS A 267 24.16 5.60 10.02
CA LYS A 267 24.67 5.74 11.40
C LYS A 267 23.51 5.83 12.40
N ASN A 268 22.43 6.51 12.03
CA ASN A 268 21.22 6.57 12.86
C ASN A 268 20.53 5.21 12.96
N GLN A 269 20.51 4.43 11.86
CA GLN A 269 20.00 3.06 11.89
C GLN A 269 20.86 2.16 12.78
N LEU A 270 22.17 2.34 12.73
CA LEU A 270 23.13 1.59 13.55
C LEU A 270 22.94 1.84 15.05
N MET A 271 22.47 3.03 15.47
CA MET A 271 22.16 3.32 16.87
C MET A 271 21.18 2.30 17.48
N VAL A 272 20.15 1.89 16.72
CA VAL A 272 19.20 0.86 17.19
C VAL A 272 19.86 -0.50 17.26
N MET A 273 20.73 -0.81 16.30
CA MET A 273 21.45 -2.08 16.29
C MET A 273 22.49 -2.21 17.40
N GLN A 274 23.03 -1.08 17.87
CA GLN A 274 24.05 -0.99 18.93
C GLN A 274 23.46 -0.64 20.31
N ASP A 275 22.14 -0.65 20.44
CA ASP A 275 21.42 -0.37 21.69
C ASP A 275 21.61 1.08 22.21
N GLU A 276 21.96 2.04 21.33
CA GLU A 276 22.04 3.48 21.66
C GLU A 276 20.65 4.15 21.60
N ALA A 277 19.74 3.60 20.78
CA ALA A 277 18.33 4.02 20.71
C ALA A 277 17.41 2.79 20.62
N LEU A 278 16.17 2.90 21.15
CA LEU A 278 15.23 1.79 21.16
C LEU A 278 14.51 1.62 19.84
N PHE A 279 13.98 2.69 19.28
CA PHE A 279 13.12 2.64 18.09
C PHE A 279 13.57 3.59 16.99
N MET A 280 13.31 3.18 15.75
CA MET A 280 13.36 4.06 14.58
C MET A 280 12.23 3.74 13.60
N PRO A 281 11.65 4.74 12.91
CA PRO A 281 10.75 4.50 11.78
C PRO A 281 11.55 3.97 10.59
N ASN A 282 11.07 2.90 9.97
CA ASN A 282 11.69 2.33 8.77
C ASN A 282 10.70 1.42 8.04
N GLY A 283 11.12 0.82 6.94
CA GLY A 283 10.39 -0.20 6.21
C GLY A 283 11.17 -1.52 6.13
N THR A 284 10.56 -2.52 5.54
CA THR A 284 11.11 -3.90 5.48
C THR A 284 12.45 -4.00 4.73
N TRP A 285 12.82 -2.99 3.95
CA TRP A 285 14.12 -2.91 3.25
C TRP A 285 15.33 -2.77 4.17
N ILE A 286 15.14 -2.38 5.44
CA ILE A 286 16.22 -2.17 6.44
C ILE A 286 17.12 -3.39 6.60
N VAL A 287 16.56 -4.60 6.49
CA VAL A 287 17.34 -5.85 6.64
C VAL A 287 18.42 -5.95 5.57
N GLY A 288 18.07 -5.67 4.32
CA GLY A 288 19.02 -5.65 3.21
C GLY A 288 20.01 -4.51 3.31
N GLU A 289 19.55 -3.33 3.68
CA GLU A 289 20.34 -2.11 3.81
C GLU A 289 21.41 -2.23 4.90
N MET A 290 21.08 -2.87 6.04
CA MET A 290 21.98 -3.01 7.18
C MET A 290 22.65 -4.39 7.29
N ALA A 291 22.53 -5.26 6.28
CA ALA A 291 23.04 -6.63 6.33
C ALA A 291 24.54 -6.71 6.59
N GLU A 292 25.35 -5.84 6.01
CA GLU A 292 26.80 -5.82 6.24
C GLU A 292 27.15 -5.28 7.64
N ALA A 293 26.45 -4.24 8.09
CA ALA A 293 26.65 -3.69 9.43
C ALA A 293 26.30 -4.73 10.52
N GLN A 294 25.24 -5.51 10.29
CA GLN A 294 24.82 -6.55 11.23
C GLN A 294 25.91 -7.61 11.49
N LYS A 295 26.74 -7.93 10.49
CA LYS A 295 27.85 -8.89 10.63
C LYS A 295 28.96 -8.40 11.56
N THR A 296 29.05 -7.11 11.81
CA THR A 296 30.10 -6.46 12.61
C THR A 296 29.66 -6.13 14.04
N LEU A 297 28.41 -6.39 14.40
CA LEU A 297 27.89 -6.15 15.74
C LEU A 297 28.60 -7.01 16.77
N THR A 298 28.78 -6.45 17.96
CA THR A 298 29.39 -7.14 19.12
C THR A 298 28.37 -7.52 20.19
N ASN A 299 27.15 -6.94 20.11
CA ASN A 299 26.02 -7.26 20.98
C ASN A 299 25.07 -8.26 20.30
N ASP A 300 24.21 -8.88 21.09
CA ASP A 300 23.14 -9.72 20.57
C ASP A 300 22.09 -8.85 19.88
N PHE A 301 21.81 -9.16 18.63
CA PHE A 301 20.85 -8.40 17.82
C PHE A 301 19.90 -9.33 17.05
N ALA A 302 18.63 -8.93 17.02
CA ALA A 302 17.65 -9.44 16.09
C ALA A 302 16.62 -8.33 15.80
N TRP A 303 16.23 -8.22 14.55
CA TRP A 303 15.19 -7.27 14.19
C TRP A 303 13.87 -7.59 14.88
N GLY A 304 13.25 -6.56 15.45
CA GLY A 304 11.84 -6.50 15.81
C GLY A 304 11.17 -5.37 15.07
N MET A 305 9.88 -5.50 14.80
CA MET A 305 9.06 -4.45 14.20
C MET A 305 7.70 -4.40 14.91
N THR A 306 7.20 -3.19 15.11
CA THR A 306 5.86 -2.95 15.65
C THR A 306 5.18 -1.81 14.88
N ALA A 307 3.84 -1.83 14.86
CA ALA A 307 3.06 -0.69 14.41
C ALA A 307 3.26 0.51 15.35
N LEU A 308 2.91 1.71 14.90
CA LEU A 308 2.86 2.86 15.80
C LEU A 308 1.85 2.59 16.92
N PRO A 309 2.19 2.98 18.15
CA PRO A 309 1.29 2.80 19.29
C PRO A 309 -0.04 3.53 19.09
N ALA A 310 -1.10 2.96 19.63
CA ALA A 310 -2.39 3.63 19.68
C ALA A 310 -2.34 4.86 20.60
N VAL A 311 -3.08 5.89 20.25
CA VAL A 311 -3.21 7.11 21.08
C VAL A 311 -3.98 6.85 22.35
N LYS A 312 -4.91 5.88 22.31
CA LYS A 312 -5.75 5.49 23.47
C LYS A 312 -5.69 3.99 23.67
N ALA A 313 -5.76 3.56 24.93
CA ALA A 313 -5.85 2.14 25.26
C ALA A 313 -7.06 1.49 24.55
N GLY A 314 -6.82 0.32 23.95
CA GLY A 314 -7.81 -0.39 23.13
C GLY A 314 -7.99 0.15 21.70
N GLY A 315 -7.28 1.20 21.33
CA GLY A 315 -7.18 1.67 19.95
C GLY A 315 -6.33 0.73 19.10
N ALA A 316 -6.41 0.88 17.78
CA ALA A 316 -5.56 0.15 16.85
C ALA A 316 -4.18 0.83 16.69
N GLY A 317 -3.13 0.02 16.63
CA GLY A 317 -1.83 0.45 16.09
C GLY A 317 -1.92 0.56 14.58
N TYR A 318 -1.19 1.51 14.00
CA TYR A 318 -1.15 1.69 12.54
C TYR A 318 0.25 1.50 12.00
N SER A 319 0.34 0.90 10.83
CA SER A 319 1.55 0.74 10.03
C SER A 319 1.33 1.44 8.70
N TYR A 320 2.15 2.42 8.37
CA TYR A 320 2.12 2.98 7.03
C TYR A 320 2.64 1.95 6.03
N THR A 321 2.02 1.92 4.87
CA THR A 321 2.43 0.99 3.84
C THR A 321 2.41 1.64 2.46
N TRP A 322 3.48 1.46 1.73
CA TRP A 322 3.51 1.68 0.30
C TRP A 322 2.87 0.48 -0.37
N PHE A 323 1.96 0.72 -1.31
CA PHE A 323 1.43 -0.37 -2.11
C PHE A 323 1.17 0.04 -3.56
N GLU A 324 1.26 -0.94 -4.42
CA GLU A 324 0.97 -0.84 -5.84
C GLU A 324 -0.47 -1.28 -6.09
N GLN A 325 -1.04 -0.88 -7.21
CA GLN A 325 -2.43 -1.20 -7.54
C GLN A 325 -2.52 -1.91 -8.90
N ALA A 326 -3.57 -2.74 -9.03
CA ALA A 326 -4.04 -3.20 -10.32
C ALA A 326 -5.42 -2.62 -10.60
N TRP A 327 -5.67 -2.24 -11.84
CA TRP A 327 -6.92 -1.63 -12.26
C TRP A 327 -7.29 -2.03 -13.70
N ILE A 328 -8.55 -1.88 -14.02
CA ILE A 328 -9.13 -2.14 -15.34
C ILE A 328 -9.51 -0.77 -15.95
N PRO A 329 -8.99 -0.41 -17.13
CA PRO A 329 -9.45 0.79 -17.82
C PRO A 329 -10.94 0.71 -18.15
N ALA A 330 -11.68 1.82 -18.07
CA ALA A 330 -13.08 1.86 -18.47
C ALA A 330 -13.28 1.48 -19.95
N GLY A 331 -12.25 1.70 -20.79
CA GLY A 331 -12.22 1.31 -22.21
C GLY A 331 -11.81 -0.14 -22.50
N ALA A 332 -11.55 -0.98 -21.47
CA ALA A 332 -11.19 -2.37 -21.65
C ALA A 332 -12.29 -3.15 -22.40
N GLN A 333 -11.86 -4.04 -23.29
CA GLN A 333 -12.79 -4.77 -24.17
C GLN A 333 -13.32 -6.05 -23.51
N ASN A 334 -12.51 -6.71 -22.69
CA ASN A 334 -12.81 -8.02 -22.10
C ASN A 334 -13.03 -7.94 -20.59
N LYS A 335 -13.87 -6.99 -20.13
CA LYS A 335 -14.03 -6.66 -18.69
C LYS A 335 -14.33 -7.87 -17.81
N ALA A 336 -15.24 -8.75 -18.20
CA ALA A 336 -15.59 -9.94 -17.41
C ALA A 336 -14.41 -10.91 -17.23
N ALA A 337 -13.58 -11.09 -18.25
CA ALA A 337 -12.36 -11.90 -18.16
C ALA A 337 -11.26 -11.17 -17.39
N ALA A 338 -11.18 -9.85 -17.51
CA ALA A 338 -10.27 -8.99 -16.73
C ALA A 338 -10.62 -9.04 -15.23
N GLU A 339 -11.89 -8.98 -14.86
CA GLU A 339 -12.35 -9.15 -13.46
C GLU A 339 -11.94 -10.51 -12.89
N GLN A 340 -12.07 -11.58 -13.68
CA GLN A 340 -11.61 -12.92 -13.28
C GLN A 340 -10.09 -12.95 -13.07
N PHE A 341 -9.33 -12.26 -13.92
CA PHE A 341 -7.88 -12.18 -13.76
C PHE A 341 -7.52 -11.42 -12.48
N VAL A 342 -8.13 -10.25 -12.23
CA VAL A 342 -7.89 -9.49 -10.99
C VAL A 342 -8.27 -10.33 -9.75
N ALA A 343 -9.39 -11.07 -9.79
CA ALA A 343 -9.74 -12.00 -8.70
C ALA A 343 -8.68 -13.11 -8.52
N PHE A 344 -8.15 -13.67 -9.62
CA PHE A 344 -7.12 -14.70 -9.58
C PHE A 344 -5.80 -14.21 -8.98
N LEU A 345 -5.47 -12.91 -9.12
CA LEU A 345 -4.27 -12.35 -8.50
C LEU A 345 -4.22 -12.59 -6.98
N TYR A 346 -5.37 -12.78 -6.33
CA TYR A 346 -5.48 -13.09 -4.90
C TYR A 346 -5.54 -14.57 -4.58
N SER A 347 -5.38 -15.46 -5.58
CA SER A 347 -5.32 -16.90 -5.35
C SER A 347 -4.04 -17.29 -4.59
N ASP A 348 -4.11 -18.34 -3.79
CA ASP A 348 -2.92 -18.87 -3.10
C ASP A 348 -1.81 -19.21 -4.10
N LYS A 349 -2.19 -19.64 -5.30
CA LYS A 349 -1.25 -19.90 -6.38
C LYS A 349 -0.54 -18.65 -6.88
N ALA A 350 -1.27 -17.57 -7.14
CA ALA A 350 -0.70 -16.30 -7.58
C ALA A 350 0.18 -15.69 -6.48
N VAL A 351 -0.30 -15.68 -5.24
CA VAL A 351 0.46 -15.20 -4.06
C VAL A 351 1.79 -15.92 -3.92
N GLU A 352 1.80 -17.25 -4.06
CA GLU A 352 3.04 -18.04 -4.01
C GLU A 352 3.99 -17.69 -5.16
N ILE A 353 3.48 -17.57 -6.38
CA ILE A 353 4.28 -17.18 -7.55
C ILE A 353 4.91 -15.80 -7.35
N PHE A 354 4.13 -14.82 -6.92
CA PHE A 354 4.63 -13.46 -6.69
C PHE A 354 5.71 -13.42 -5.58
N ALA A 355 5.53 -14.18 -4.53
CA ALA A 355 6.47 -14.20 -3.41
C ALA A 355 7.77 -14.94 -3.74
N LYS A 356 7.69 -16.06 -4.49
CA LYS A 356 8.75 -17.06 -4.59
C LYS A 356 9.32 -17.30 -6.00
N THR A 357 8.97 -16.48 -6.99
CA THR A 357 9.61 -16.61 -8.30
C THR A 357 11.08 -16.20 -8.22
N GLU A 358 11.97 -17.08 -8.65
CA GLU A 358 13.39 -16.78 -8.77
C GLU A 358 13.63 -15.83 -9.95
N LYS A 359 14.39 -14.77 -9.68
CA LYS A 359 14.85 -13.79 -10.65
C LYS A 359 16.18 -14.21 -11.27
N ALA A 360 16.58 -13.53 -12.35
CA ALA A 360 17.84 -13.80 -13.05
C ALA A 360 19.10 -13.62 -12.15
N ASP A 361 19.00 -12.84 -11.09
CA ASP A 361 20.06 -12.62 -10.11
C ASP A 361 20.13 -13.69 -9.01
N GLY A 362 19.26 -14.71 -9.08
CA GLY A 362 19.15 -15.80 -8.08
C GLY A 362 18.36 -15.45 -6.84
N ASN A 363 17.89 -14.21 -6.70
CA ASN A 363 17.03 -13.81 -5.61
C ASN A 363 15.56 -14.12 -5.92
N LEU A 364 14.74 -14.26 -4.88
CA LEU A 364 13.29 -14.37 -5.04
C LEU A 364 12.68 -13.01 -5.42
N SER A 365 11.57 -13.02 -6.13
CA SER A 365 10.81 -11.80 -6.47
C SER A 365 10.38 -11.04 -5.23
N GLY A 366 9.86 -11.73 -4.21
CA GLY A 366 9.51 -11.10 -2.93
C GLY A 366 8.37 -10.08 -3.03
N ALA A 367 7.55 -10.16 -4.05
CA ALA A 367 6.39 -9.30 -4.23
C ALA A 367 5.23 -9.80 -3.36
N MET A 368 4.97 -9.13 -2.25
CA MET A 368 3.99 -9.53 -1.25
C MET A 368 2.69 -8.80 -1.44
N GLN A 369 1.59 -9.54 -1.53
CA GLN A 369 0.24 -8.99 -1.60
C GLN A 369 -0.37 -8.87 -0.20
N PRO A 370 -1.28 -7.90 0.04
CA PRO A 370 -1.90 -7.68 1.35
C PRO A 370 -3.01 -8.72 1.62
N VAL A 371 -2.64 -9.99 1.62
CA VAL A 371 -3.56 -11.10 1.93
C VAL A 371 -3.33 -11.61 3.34
N LEU A 372 -4.40 -11.98 4.02
CA LEU A 372 -4.35 -12.58 5.34
C LEU A 372 -3.52 -13.88 5.31
N GLY A 373 -2.67 -14.07 6.31
CA GLY A 373 -1.79 -15.23 6.40
C GLY A 373 -0.60 -15.20 5.45
N ILE A 374 -0.28 -14.06 4.83
CA ILE A 374 0.92 -13.92 3.98
C ILE A 374 2.19 -14.30 4.74
N ALA A 375 2.28 -13.96 6.02
CA ALA A 375 3.42 -14.26 6.87
C ALA A 375 3.71 -15.75 6.98
N ASP A 376 2.70 -16.61 6.89
CA ASP A 376 2.89 -18.08 6.93
C ASP A 376 3.61 -18.63 5.69
N LYS A 377 3.67 -17.86 4.62
CA LYS A 377 4.38 -18.19 3.38
C LYS A 377 5.82 -17.65 3.36
N LEU A 378 6.22 -16.93 4.42
CA LEU A 378 7.50 -16.24 4.53
C LEU A 378 8.37 -16.88 5.62
N GLU A 379 9.65 -16.58 5.56
CA GLU A 379 10.66 -17.02 6.52
C GLU A 379 11.47 -15.82 7.04
N GLY A 380 12.20 -16.03 8.15
CA GLY A 380 13.09 -15.01 8.72
C GLY A 380 12.37 -13.72 9.13
N ASP A 381 13.05 -12.61 8.98
CA ASP A 381 12.57 -11.28 9.40
C ASP A 381 11.32 -10.85 8.61
N ASN A 382 11.19 -11.22 7.35
CA ASN A 382 10.00 -10.94 6.55
C ASN A 382 8.74 -11.58 7.14
N LYS A 383 8.83 -12.79 7.68
CA LYS A 383 7.69 -13.41 8.37
C LYS A 383 7.22 -12.55 9.53
N LEU A 384 8.15 -12.05 10.34
CA LEU A 384 7.84 -11.17 11.46
C LEU A 384 7.17 -9.87 10.98
N PHE A 385 7.75 -9.20 10.00
CA PHE A 385 7.28 -7.88 9.55
C PHE A 385 5.90 -7.93 8.92
N TYR A 386 5.69 -8.90 8.04
CA TYR A 386 4.39 -9.05 7.35
C TYR A 386 3.29 -9.63 8.25
N SER A 387 3.62 -10.22 9.41
CA SER A 387 2.63 -10.64 10.41
C SER A 387 1.96 -9.48 11.15
N ILE A 388 2.43 -8.25 10.98
CA ILE A 388 1.94 -7.09 11.73
C ILE A 388 0.43 -6.89 11.57
N TYR A 389 -0.12 -7.13 10.39
CA TYR A 389 -1.55 -7.01 10.11
C TYR A 389 -2.35 -8.21 10.62
N ASP A 390 -1.77 -9.40 10.64
CA ASP A 390 -2.38 -10.59 11.25
C ASP A 390 -2.49 -10.43 12.77
N ASN A 391 -1.59 -9.63 13.38
CA ASN A 391 -1.56 -9.30 14.79
C ASN A 391 -2.43 -8.08 15.17
N GLY A 392 -3.26 -7.60 14.25
CA GLY A 392 -4.28 -6.59 14.50
C GLY A 392 -3.88 -5.14 14.23
N ALA A 393 -2.69 -4.87 13.70
CA ALA A 393 -2.37 -3.55 13.18
C ALA A 393 -3.22 -3.24 11.94
N LYS A 394 -3.51 -1.96 11.73
CA LYS A 394 -4.19 -1.49 10.53
C LYS A 394 -3.20 -0.80 9.59
N ALA A 395 -3.48 -0.91 8.30
CA ALA A 395 -2.71 -0.18 7.31
C ALA A 395 -3.10 1.31 7.30
N ALA A 396 -2.09 2.18 7.24
CA ALA A 396 -2.21 3.59 6.95
C ALA A 396 -1.65 3.83 5.55
N MET A 397 -2.37 4.55 4.70
CA MET A 397 -2.00 4.74 3.28
C MET A 397 -2.38 6.13 2.81
N GLY A 398 -1.71 6.57 1.76
CA GLY A 398 -1.95 7.86 1.13
C GLY A 398 -0.78 8.81 1.32
N ASN A 399 -0.87 9.96 0.70
CA ASN A 399 0.16 11.00 0.70
C ASN A 399 -0.51 12.36 0.77
N PHE A 400 0.29 13.40 1.02
CA PHE A 400 -0.17 14.76 0.84
C PHE A 400 -0.62 15.01 -0.60
N ALA A 401 -1.74 15.70 -0.76
CA ALA A 401 -2.29 16.06 -2.06
C ALA A 401 -1.31 16.96 -2.84
N ALA A 402 -1.19 16.69 -4.13
CA ALA A 402 -0.32 17.45 -5.00
C ALA A 402 -0.86 18.87 -5.22
N PHE A 403 0.03 19.85 -5.29
CA PHE A 403 -0.28 21.24 -5.58
C PHE A 403 0.63 21.79 -6.68
N ASN A 404 0.25 22.90 -7.29
CA ASN A 404 1.10 23.60 -8.25
C ASN A 404 2.33 24.17 -7.54
N ALA A 405 3.47 24.19 -8.23
CA ALA A 405 4.72 24.64 -7.64
C ALA A 405 4.61 26.03 -6.99
N ILE A 406 5.03 26.12 -5.75
CA ILE A 406 5.11 27.34 -4.95
C ILE A 406 6.60 27.53 -4.59
N PRO A 407 7.20 28.70 -4.87
CA PRO A 407 8.60 28.93 -4.50
C PRO A 407 8.87 28.61 -3.02
N ASP A 408 9.91 27.82 -2.74
CA ASP A 408 10.37 27.44 -1.42
C ASP A 408 9.38 26.67 -0.54
N VAL A 409 8.24 26.23 -1.09
CA VAL A 409 7.23 25.43 -0.39
C VAL A 409 7.10 24.08 -1.03
N ASP A 410 7.45 23.04 -0.30
CA ASP A 410 7.18 21.64 -0.61
C ASP A 410 6.84 20.87 0.67
N THR A 411 6.27 19.68 0.49
CA THR A 411 5.77 18.88 1.62
C THR A 411 6.90 18.49 2.58
N SER A 412 8.08 18.14 2.06
CA SER A 412 9.21 17.74 2.89
C SER A 412 9.69 18.89 3.77
N LYS A 413 9.90 20.07 3.18
CA LYS A 413 10.36 21.28 3.90
C LYS A 413 9.36 21.77 4.94
N VAL A 414 8.07 21.52 4.71
CA VAL A 414 7.02 22.01 5.63
C VAL A 414 6.76 21.02 6.75
N PHE A 415 6.67 19.71 6.45
CA PHE A 415 6.20 18.73 7.43
C PHE A 415 7.28 17.82 7.99
N PHE A 416 8.39 17.58 7.28
CA PHE A 416 9.35 16.58 7.71
C PHE A 416 10.71 17.17 8.12
N GLU A 417 11.35 17.96 7.26
CA GLU A 417 12.67 18.53 7.55
C GLU A 417 12.74 19.38 8.84
N PRO A 418 11.67 20.13 9.25
CA PRO A 418 11.71 20.88 10.48
C PRO A 418 11.85 20.03 11.75
N ILE A 419 11.61 18.71 11.68
CA ILE A 419 11.81 17.80 12.81
C ILE A 419 13.27 17.82 13.29
N ASP A 420 14.25 17.92 12.38
CA ASP A 420 15.67 18.03 12.74
C ASP A 420 15.93 19.26 13.64
N LYS A 421 15.26 20.38 13.33
CA LYS A 421 15.37 21.62 14.12
C LYS A 421 14.64 21.53 15.46
N LEU A 422 13.51 20.83 15.49
CA LEU A 422 12.74 20.57 16.71
C LEU A 422 13.58 19.71 17.67
N VAL A 423 14.17 18.62 17.20
CA VAL A 423 15.04 17.73 17.98
C VAL A 423 16.30 18.47 18.45
N ALA A 424 16.90 19.32 17.60
CA ALA A 424 18.05 20.14 17.96
C ALA A 424 17.72 21.34 18.87
N GLY A 425 16.45 21.58 19.20
CA GLY A 425 16.00 22.70 20.03
C GLY A 425 16.16 24.08 19.37
N SER A 426 16.33 24.15 18.06
CA SER A 426 16.44 25.38 17.28
C SER A 426 15.13 25.85 16.64
N LEU A 427 14.06 25.10 16.84
CA LEU A 427 12.68 25.42 16.48
C LEU A 427 11.76 24.98 17.62
N THR A 428 10.79 25.80 18.00
CA THR A 428 9.77 25.40 18.97
C THR A 428 8.58 24.72 18.26
N ILE A 429 7.78 23.97 19.02
CA ILE A 429 6.58 23.32 18.45
C ILE A 429 5.56 24.37 18.00
N GLU A 430 5.44 25.49 18.68
CA GLU A 430 4.53 26.59 18.32
C GLU A 430 4.95 27.23 16.98
N GLU A 431 6.24 27.46 16.77
CA GLU A 431 6.78 27.96 15.51
C GLU A 431 6.56 26.95 14.38
N TYR A 432 6.78 25.66 14.65
CA TYR A 432 6.54 24.61 13.68
C TYR A 432 5.06 24.57 13.25
N VAL A 433 4.13 24.58 14.20
CA VAL A 433 2.69 24.62 13.93
C VAL A 433 2.30 25.88 13.14
N ALA A 434 2.83 27.04 13.48
CA ALA A 434 2.55 28.29 12.77
C ALA A 434 3.03 28.23 11.31
N ASN A 435 4.21 27.65 11.07
CA ASN A 435 4.75 27.46 9.73
C ASN A 435 3.88 26.50 8.91
N ILE A 436 3.45 25.37 9.50
CA ILE A 436 2.54 24.41 8.85
C ILE A 436 1.22 25.09 8.46
N LYS A 437 0.60 25.86 9.36
CA LYS A 437 -0.66 26.57 9.06
C LYS A 437 -0.50 27.50 7.87
N THR A 438 0.53 28.34 7.89
CA THR A 438 0.80 29.29 6.82
C THR A 438 1.05 28.59 5.48
N ALA A 439 1.88 27.54 5.47
CA ALA A 439 2.18 26.81 4.26
C ALA A 439 0.97 26.01 3.74
N SER A 440 0.18 25.42 4.63
CA SER A 440 -1.05 24.67 4.26
C SER A 440 -2.08 25.56 3.57
N ASP A 441 -2.24 26.82 3.99
CA ASP A 441 -3.13 27.76 3.31
C ASP A 441 -2.67 28.05 1.88
N LEU A 442 -1.35 28.18 1.67
CA LEU A 442 -0.77 28.34 0.33
C LEU A 442 -0.95 27.07 -0.52
N MET A 443 -0.68 25.91 0.05
CA MET A 443 -0.83 24.61 -0.63
C MET A 443 -2.29 24.38 -1.04
N ARG A 444 -3.25 24.63 -0.12
CA ARG A 444 -4.70 24.54 -0.40
C ARG A 444 -5.12 25.43 -1.56
N ALA A 445 -4.66 26.68 -1.58
CA ALA A 445 -4.98 27.63 -2.65
C ALA A 445 -4.40 27.21 -4.02
N ASN A 446 -3.44 26.31 -4.04
CA ASN A 446 -2.73 25.84 -5.25
C ASN A 446 -2.93 24.34 -5.52
N LEU A 447 -3.90 23.68 -4.89
CA LEU A 447 -4.18 22.25 -5.15
C LEU A 447 -4.34 21.98 -6.64
N LYS A 448 -3.76 20.89 -7.10
CA LYS A 448 -4.04 20.35 -8.43
C LYS A 448 -5.40 19.69 -8.39
N GLY A 449 -6.35 20.29 -9.11
CA GLY A 449 -7.71 19.75 -9.24
C GLY A 449 -7.77 18.48 -10.10
#